data_8b895705e5ae3479cccbfe644204240b
#
_entry.id   8b895705e5ae3479cccbfe644204240b
#
_cell.length_a   1.000
_cell.length_b   1.000
_cell.length_c   1.000
_cell.angle_alpha   90.00
_cell.angle_beta   90.00
_cell.angle_gamma   90.00
#
_symmetry.space_group_name_H-M   'P 1'
#
loop_
_entity.id
_entity.type
_entity.pdbx_description
1 polymer ?
#
loop_
_entity_poly.entity_id
_entity_poly.type
_entity_poly.pdbx_seq_one_letter_code
_entity_poly.pdbx_strand_id
1 'polypeptide(L)'
;MYALIENNEMKETFSNIRALKIGDVQYPKNIFTLWSESELNNVGLYTIVQDNSNYKNRPLSSSGVSHYTNTEVSYAFADGKVTASYGTATAKELGAVKTEKKRIIKEQASDLLTPLDWHVIKATEVESYSVPEATTTYRAGVRTASNDMESKIDACSTVDELAALYIYTDGTRPLGEFPEAV
;
A
#
# COMPACT_ATOMS: atom_id res chain seq x y z
N MET A 1 -3.32 3.67 -20.14
CA MET A 1 -2.01 3.39 -20.74
C MET A 1 -2.21 2.61 -22.02
N TYR A 2 -1.42 2.87 -23.04
CA TYR A 2 -1.52 2.23 -24.36
C TYR A 2 -0.19 1.61 -24.75
N ALA A 3 -0.24 0.62 -25.63
CA ALA A 3 0.91 0.02 -26.30
C ALA A 3 0.75 0.12 -27.81
N LEU A 4 1.85 0.34 -28.50
CA LEU A 4 1.94 0.23 -29.94
C LEU A 4 2.52 -1.15 -30.30
N ILE A 5 1.77 -1.92 -31.07
CA ILE A 5 2.15 -3.24 -31.58
C ILE A 5 2.31 -3.16 -33.10
N GLU A 6 3.47 -3.54 -33.60
CA GLU A 6 3.76 -3.66 -35.02
C GLU A 6 4.38 -5.05 -35.28
N ASN A 7 3.89 -5.76 -36.27
CA ASN A 7 4.35 -7.09 -36.65
C ASN A 7 4.34 -8.09 -35.45
N ASN A 8 3.31 -8.04 -34.63
CA ASN A 8 3.18 -8.83 -33.40
C ASN A 8 4.23 -8.55 -32.30
N GLU A 9 4.97 -7.47 -32.44
CA GLU A 9 5.95 -7.03 -31.45
C GLU A 9 5.53 -5.72 -30.81
N MET A 10 5.71 -5.61 -29.50
CA MET A 10 5.49 -4.36 -28.78
C MET A 10 6.66 -3.39 -29.05
N LYS A 11 6.36 -2.24 -29.63
CA LYS A 11 7.34 -1.21 -29.96
C LYS A 11 7.47 -0.14 -28.89
N GLU A 12 6.35 0.28 -28.32
CA GLU A 12 6.32 1.36 -27.34
C GLU A 12 5.14 1.20 -26.37
N THR A 13 5.30 1.67 -25.12
CA THR A 13 4.21 1.90 -24.17
C THR A 13 4.17 3.37 -23.78
N PHE A 14 2.97 3.95 -23.66
CA PHE A 14 2.81 5.35 -23.28
C PHE A 14 1.53 5.60 -22.50
N SER A 15 1.60 6.52 -21.55
CA SER A 15 0.45 6.97 -20.74
C SER A 15 -0.12 8.29 -21.25
N ASN A 16 0.71 9.12 -21.85
CA ASN A 16 0.30 10.43 -22.35
C ASN A 16 -0.26 10.32 -23.77
N ILE A 17 -1.54 10.70 -23.93
CA ILE A 17 -2.20 10.76 -25.23
C ILE A 17 -1.57 11.86 -26.07
N ARG A 18 -1.04 11.51 -27.24
CA ARG A 18 -0.37 12.40 -28.18
C ARG A 18 -0.69 12.01 -29.62
N ALA A 19 -0.37 12.89 -30.58
CA ALA A 19 -0.35 12.52 -31.98
C ALA A 19 0.79 11.49 -32.21
N LEU A 20 0.52 10.48 -33.05
CA LEU A 20 1.44 9.37 -33.31
C LEU A 20 1.64 9.20 -34.82
N LYS A 21 2.85 8.81 -35.21
CA LYS A 21 3.13 8.30 -36.55
C LYS A 21 3.27 6.77 -36.44
N ILE A 22 2.42 6.05 -37.17
CA ILE A 22 2.45 4.59 -37.26
C ILE A 22 2.66 4.23 -38.75
N GLY A 23 3.78 3.60 -39.02
CA GLY A 23 4.23 3.46 -40.43
C GLY A 23 4.39 4.83 -41.09
N ASP A 24 3.74 5.05 -42.22
CA ASP A 24 3.76 6.32 -42.93
C ASP A 24 2.56 7.23 -42.63
N VAL A 25 1.64 6.80 -41.77
CA VAL A 25 0.41 7.53 -41.47
C VAL A 25 0.54 8.32 -40.18
N GLN A 26 0.17 9.61 -40.21
CA GLN A 26 0.12 10.48 -39.03
C GLN A 26 -1.29 10.46 -38.43
N TYR A 27 -1.41 10.04 -37.19
CA TYR A 27 -2.66 10.00 -36.46
C TYR A 27 -2.73 11.13 -35.42
N PRO A 28 -3.82 11.92 -35.42
CA PRO A 28 -3.99 12.98 -34.43
C PRO A 28 -4.35 12.39 -33.03
N LYS A 29 -4.07 13.16 -31.95
CA LYS A 29 -4.33 12.71 -30.59
C LYS A 29 -5.78 12.35 -30.25
N ASN A 30 -6.75 12.92 -30.99
CA ASN A 30 -8.18 12.73 -30.76
C ASN A 30 -8.71 11.35 -31.16
N ILE A 31 -7.92 10.50 -31.84
CA ILE A 31 -8.31 9.12 -32.12
C ILE A 31 -8.57 8.36 -30.82
N PHE A 32 -7.84 8.63 -29.74
CA PHE A 32 -8.00 7.98 -28.43
C PHE A 32 -9.32 8.32 -27.72
N THR A 33 -10.04 9.34 -28.18
CA THR A 33 -11.32 9.75 -27.62
C THR A 33 -12.49 9.49 -28.57
N LEU A 34 -12.21 9.40 -29.87
CA LEU A 34 -13.24 9.26 -30.90
C LEU A 34 -13.38 7.84 -31.44
N TRP A 35 -12.29 7.07 -31.40
CA TRP A 35 -12.26 5.74 -31.98
C TRP A 35 -12.62 4.68 -30.89
N SER A 36 -13.30 3.64 -31.32
CA SER A 36 -13.53 2.44 -30.55
C SER A 36 -12.21 1.68 -30.30
N GLU A 37 -12.20 0.80 -29.32
CA GLU A 37 -11.07 -0.08 -29.06
C GLU A 37 -10.70 -0.91 -30.31
N SER A 38 -11.69 -1.41 -31.04
CA SER A 38 -11.47 -2.16 -32.28
C SER A 38 -10.78 -1.32 -33.37
N GLU A 39 -11.15 -0.06 -33.53
CA GLU A 39 -10.51 0.83 -34.49
C GLU A 39 -9.07 1.16 -34.10
N LEU A 40 -8.82 1.36 -32.81
CA LEU A 40 -7.45 1.54 -32.30
C LEU A 40 -6.61 0.29 -32.51
N ASN A 41 -7.15 -0.90 -32.20
CA ASN A 41 -6.45 -2.17 -32.38
C ASN A 41 -6.10 -2.45 -33.86
N ASN A 42 -6.94 -2.02 -34.79
CA ASN A 42 -6.70 -2.18 -36.24
C ASN A 42 -5.46 -1.41 -36.73
N VAL A 43 -5.05 -0.37 -36.01
CA VAL A 43 -3.82 0.40 -36.32
C VAL A 43 -2.67 0.05 -35.35
N GLY A 44 -2.82 -1.02 -34.57
CA GLY A 44 -1.79 -1.51 -33.67
C GLY A 44 -1.77 -0.81 -32.30
N LEU A 45 -2.78 -0.04 -31.94
CA LEU A 45 -2.89 0.63 -30.65
C LEU A 45 -3.78 -0.17 -29.70
N TYR A 46 -3.21 -0.69 -28.64
CA TYR A 46 -3.91 -1.53 -27.66
C TYR A 46 -3.94 -0.87 -26.28
N THR A 47 -5.08 -0.98 -25.61
CA THR A 47 -5.18 -0.65 -24.19
C THR A 47 -4.44 -1.69 -23.37
N ILE A 48 -3.60 -1.24 -22.42
CA ILE A 48 -2.87 -2.14 -21.52
C ILE A 48 -3.77 -2.52 -20.35
N VAL A 49 -4.00 -3.82 -20.19
CA VAL A 49 -4.70 -4.40 -19.03
C VAL A 49 -3.69 -4.71 -17.95
N GLN A 50 -3.92 -4.21 -16.73
CA GLN A 50 -3.03 -4.46 -15.61
C GLN A 50 -3.44 -5.75 -14.89
N ASP A 51 -2.52 -6.72 -14.84
CA ASP A 51 -2.62 -7.91 -13.99
C ASP A 51 -1.82 -7.69 -12.70
N ASN A 52 -2.53 -7.57 -11.60
CA ASN A 52 -1.96 -7.37 -10.27
C ASN A 52 -1.97 -8.65 -9.42
N SER A 53 -2.20 -9.83 -10.00
CA SER A 53 -2.31 -11.10 -9.26
C SER A 53 -1.08 -11.39 -8.40
N ASN A 54 0.12 -11.09 -8.91
CA ASN A 54 1.40 -11.27 -8.21
C ASN A 54 1.86 -10.03 -7.43
N TYR A 55 1.09 -8.92 -7.47
CA TYR A 55 1.48 -7.70 -6.78
C TYR A 55 1.20 -7.77 -5.28
N LYS A 56 2.25 -7.82 -4.47
CA LYS A 56 2.17 -7.92 -3.00
C LYS A 56 2.60 -6.63 -2.26
N ASN A 57 2.92 -5.57 -2.98
CA ASN A 57 3.48 -4.35 -2.38
C ASN A 57 2.43 -3.30 -2.02
N ARG A 58 1.18 -3.69 -1.80
CA ARG A 58 0.20 -2.73 -1.27
C ARG A 58 0.58 -2.40 0.16
N PRO A 59 0.77 -1.12 0.51
CA PRO A 59 0.83 -0.74 1.91
C PRO A 59 -0.49 -1.15 2.55
N LEU A 60 -0.45 -2.14 3.41
CA LEU A 60 -1.62 -2.65 4.14
C LEU A 60 -2.03 -1.72 5.29
N SER A 61 -1.33 -0.59 5.43
CA SER A 61 -1.66 0.46 6.40
C SER A 61 -1.16 1.81 5.87
N SER A 62 -1.71 2.89 6.40
CA SER A 62 -1.28 4.27 6.14
C SER A 62 0.21 4.54 6.44
N SER A 63 0.88 3.63 7.14
CA SER A 63 2.29 3.70 7.52
C SER A 63 3.29 3.27 6.44
N GLY A 64 2.85 2.91 5.25
CA GLY A 64 3.68 2.87 4.05
C GLY A 64 4.81 1.84 3.94
N VAL A 65 5.10 1.05 4.97
CA VAL A 65 6.18 0.06 4.92
C VAL A 65 5.69 -1.22 4.25
N SER A 66 6.20 -1.48 3.06
CA SER A 66 5.86 -2.69 2.32
C SER A 66 6.62 -3.91 2.88
N HIS A 67 5.94 -5.07 2.86
CA HIS A 67 6.51 -6.36 3.28
C HIS A 67 7.31 -7.04 2.17
N TYR A 68 7.08 -6.64 0.92
CA TYR A 68 7.66 -7.30 -0.26
C TYR A 68 8.31 -6.29 -1.20
N THR A 69 9.21 -6.80 -2.03
CA THR A 69 9.70 -6.13 -3.23
C THR A 69 9.09 -6.82 -4.43
N ASN A 70 8.40 -6.07 -5.28
CA ASN A 70 7.87 -6.59 -6.53
C ASN A 70 8.93 -6.49 -7.63
N THR A 71 8.81 -7.40 -8.61
CA THR A 71 9.56 -7.28 -9.86
C THR A 71 9.06 -6.07 -10.64
N GLU A 72 9.87 -5.60 -11.59
CA GLU A 72 9.42 -4.61 -12.56
C GLU A 72 8.26 -5.16 -13.38
N VAL A 73 7.41 -4.26 -13.88
CA VAL A 73 6.29 -4.62 -14.75
C VAL A 73 6.85 -5.13 -16.08
N SER A 74 6.43 -6.33 -16.46
CA SER A 74 6.64 -6.90 -17.79
C SER A 74 5.38 -6.77 -18.62
N TYR A 75 5.55 -6.64 -19.92
CA TYR A 75 4.45 -6.50 -20.87
C TYR A 75 4.45 -7.68 -21.83
N ALA A 76 3.29 -8.26 -22.08
CA ALA A 76 3.10 -9.32 -23.04
C ALA A 76 1.95 -9.00 -23.98
N PHE A 77 2.13 -9.23 -25.29
CA PHE A 77 1.07 -9.19 -26.27
C PHE A 77 0.70 -10.62 -26.68
N ALA A 78 -0.50 -11.04 -26.35
CA ALA A 78 -1.06 -12.34 -26.70
C ALA A 78 -2.56 -12.24 -26.91
N ASP A 79 -3.11 -13.04 -27.83
CA ASP A 79 -4.56 -13.14 -28.09
C ASP A 79 -5.23 -11.79 -28.33
N GLY A 80 -4.54 -10.86 -29.01
CA GLY A 80 -5.05 -9.51 -29.32
C GLY A 80 -5.18 -8.61 -28.07
N LYS A 81 -4.42 -8.89 -27.00
CA LYS A 81 -4.41 -8.08 -25.77
C LYS A 81 -2.98 -7.81 -25.31
N VAL A 82 -2.79 -6.63 -24.74
CA VAL A 82 -1.55 -6.28 -24.03
C VAL A 82 -1.79 -6.35 -22.54
N THR A 83 -1.06 -7.23 -21.87
CA THR A 83 -1.12 -7.40 -20.41
C THR A 83 0.18 -6.90 -19.78
N ALA A 84 0.04 -6.05 -18.76
CA ALA A 84 1.14 -5.63 -17.89
C ALA A 84 1.04 -6.43 -16.58
N SER A 85 2.07 -7.18 -16.23
CA SER A 85 2.08 -8.04 -15.04
C SER A 85 3.37 -7.95 -14.26
N TYR A 86 3.28 -8.29 -12.98
CA TYR A 86 4.44 -8.45 -12.11
C TYR A 86 4.84 -9.93 -12.05
N GLY A 87 6.13 -10.22 -11.96
CA GLY A 87 6.61 -11.52 -11.55
C GLY A 87 6.37 -11.79 -10.06
N THR A 88 6.86 -12.91 -9.55
CA THR A 88 6.74 -13.28 -8.13
C THR A 88 7.40 -12.23 -7.25
N ALA A 89 6.65 -11.70 -6.27
CA ALA A 89 7.16 -10.76 -5.30
C ALA A 89 8.14 -11.45 -4.33
N THR A 90 9.25 -10.76 -4.00
CA THR A 90 10.24 -11.24 -3.04
C THR A 90 9.97 -10.66 -1.67
N ALA A 91 9.89 -11.51 -0.64
CA ALA A 91 9.79 -11.08 0.74
C ALA A 91 11.04 -10.29 1.16
N LYS A 92 10.85 -9.18 1.87
CA LYS A 92 11.95 -8.44 2.50
C LYS A 92 12.51 -9.22 3.68
N GLU A 93 13.66 -8.80 4.19
CA GLU A 93 14.24 -9.40 5.39
C GLU A 93 13.29 -9.20 6.59
N LEU A 94 12.90 -10.32 7.25
CA LEU A 94 11.85 -10.34 8.25
C LEU A 94 12.19 -9.46 9.48
N GLY A 95 13.43 -9.51 9.97
CA GLY A 95 13.85 -8.75 11.13
C GLY A 95 13.80 -7.25 10.89
N ALA A 96 14.21 -6.80 9.70
CA ALA A 96 14.12 -5.39 9.31
C ALA A 96 12.67 -4.92 9.24
N VAL A 97 11.77 -5.72 8.63
CA VAL A 97 10.33 -5.39 8.56
C VAL A 97 9.70 -5.34 9.95
N LYS A 98 9.99 -6.31 10.83
CA LYS A 98 9.52 -6.31 12.22
C LYS A 98 9.97 -5.06 12.97
N THR A 99 11.26 -4.72 12.87
CA THR A 99 11.84 -3.54 13.54
C THR A 99 11.11 -2.27 13.11
N GLU A 100 10.90 -2.10 11.82
CA GLU A 100 10.24 -0.92 11.29
C GLU A 100 8.74 -0.87 11.66
N LYS A 101 8.04 -2.01 11.64
CA LYS A 101 6.64 -2.09 12.06
C LYS A 101 6.46 -1.77 13.54
N LYS A 102 7.34 -2.26 14.42
CA LYS A 102 7.32 -1.91 15.82
C LYS A 102 7.64 -0.43 16.08
N ARG A 103 8.60 0.14 15.32
CA ARG A 103 8.89 1.59 15.40
C ARG A 103 7.64 2.42 15.12
N ILE A 104 6.89 2.07 14.05
CA ILE A 104 5.65 2.77 13.68
C ILE A 104 4.58 2.66 14.78
N ILE A 105 4.41 1.47 15.37
CA ILE A 105 3.45 1.28 16.47
C ILE A 105 3.82 2.16 17.69
N LYS A 106 5.10 2.23 18.02
CA LYS A 106 5.58 3.09 19.13
C LYS A 106 5.37 4.57 18.83
N GLU A 107 5.60 5.02 17.60
CA GLU A 107 5.31 6.38 17.19
C GLU A 107 3.82 6.69 17.31
N GLN A 108 2.94 5.82 16.80
CA GLN A 108 1.50 5.99 16.95
C GLN A 108 1.05 6.03 18.42
N ALA A 109 1.60 5.15 19.26
CA ALA A 109 1.33 5.17 20.70
C ALA A 109 1.81 6.49 21.35
N SER A 110 2.99 6.97 20.98
CA SER A 110 3.53 8.25 21.46
C SER A 110 2.64 9.43 21.06
N ASP A 111 2.19 9.46 19.81
CA ASP A 111 1.30 10.52 19.30
C ASP A 111 -0.03 10.55 20.06
N LEU A 112 -0.55 9.39 20.45
CA LEU A 112 -1.77 9.29 21.27
C LEU A 112 -1.57 9.66 22.75
N LEU A 113 -0.37 9.46 23.30
CA LEU A 113 -0.08 9.71 24.72
C LEU A 113 0.38 11.14 24.97
N THR A 114 1.18 11.72 24.08
CA THR A 114 1.80 13.05 24.24
C THR A 114 0.81 14.18 24.54
N PRO A 115 -0.36 14.29 23.89
CA PRO A 115 -1.34 15.32 24.20
C PRO A 115 -1.90 15.25 25.63
N LEU A 116 -1.72 14.11 26.31
CA LEU A 116 -2.24 13.84 27.66
C LEU A 116 -1.18 13.93 28.75
N ASP A 117 0.09 14.16 28.40
CA ASP A 117 1.21 14.16 29.36
C ASP A 117 1.11 15.33 30.35
N TRP A 118 0.54 16.46 29.94
CA TRP A 118 0.32 17.59 30.82
C TRP A 118 -0.55 17.25 32.05
N HIS A 119 -1.50 16.31 31.92
CA HIS A 119 -2.29 15.84 33.07
C HIS A 119 -1.42 15.22 34.14
N VAL A 120 -0.44 14.42 33.74
CA VAL A 120 0.48 13.73 34.65
C VAL A 120 1.41 14.76 35.32
N ILE A 121 1.96 15.67 34.53
CA ILE A 121 2.83 16.74 35.03
C ILE A 121 2.05 17.61 36.03
N LYS A 122 0.85 18.07 35.68
CA LYS A 122 0.02 18.87 36.58
C LYS A 122 -0.32 18.17 37.88
N ALA A 123 -0.56 16.84 37.85
CA ALA A 123 -0.83 16.07 39.06
C ALA A 123 0.38 15.95 40.02
N THR A 124 1.60 16.13 39.48
CA THR A 124 2.81 16.17 40.34
C THR A 124 3.10 17.55 40.91
N GLU A 125 2.65 18.62 40.24
CA GLU A 125 2.92 20.00 40.61
C GLU A 125 1.80 20.64 41.46
N VAL A 126 0.56 20.15 41.35
CA VAL A 126 -0.63 20.69 41.99
C VAL A 126 -1.30 19.62 42.84
N GLU A 127 -1.09 19.70 44.15
CA GLU A 127 -1.56 18.70 45.14
C GLU A 127 -3.09 18.47 45.07
N SER A 128 -3.87 19.47 44.72
CA SER A 128 -5.33 19.38 44.58
C SER A 128 -5.81 18.80 43.27
N TYR A 129 -4.91 18.48 42.32
CA TYR A 129 -5.25 17.96 41.00
C TYR A 129 -4.93 16.46 40.90
N SER A 130 -5.90 15.68 40.46
CA SER A 130 -5.69 14.25 40.10
C SER A 130 -5.95 14.07 38.59
N VAL A 131 -5.19 13.16 37.97
CA VAL A 131 -5.43 12.78 36.57
C VAL A 131 -6.83 12.18 36.47
N PRO A 132 -7.69 12.64 35.52
CA PRO A 132 -9.00 12.05 35.32
C PRO A 132 -8.92 10.54 35.07
N GLU A 133 -9.84 9.77 35.63
CA GLU A 133 -9.87 8.30 35.50
C GLU A 133 -9.96 7.85 34.03
N ALA A 134 -10.77 8.51 33.21
CA ALA A 134 -10.87 8.24 31.80
C ALA A 134 -9.51 8.39 31.09
N THR A 135 -8.76 9.45 31.40
CA THR A 135 -7.41 9.68 30.88
C THR A 135 -6.44 8.58 31.30
N THR A 136 -6.49 8.18 32.57
CA THR A 136 -5.63 7.10 33.10
C THR A 136 -5.92 5.77 32.41
N THR A 137 -7.21 5.42 32.29
CA THR A 137 -7.68 4.20 31.61
C THR A 137 -7.29 4.19 30.13
N TYR A 138 -7.51 5.30 29.42
CA TYR A 138 -7.12 5.43 28.02
C TYR A 138 -5.60 5.26 27.83
N ARG A 139 -4.79 5.96 28.64
CA ARG A 139 -3.32 5.87 28.58
C ARG A 139 -2.82 4.43 28.84
N ALA A 140 -3.44 3.73 29.79
CA ALA A 140 -3.14 2.33 30.06
C ALA A 140 -3.52 1.44 28.87
N GLY A 141 -4.69 1.65 28.28
CA GLY A 141 -5.17 0.95 27.08
C GLY A 141 -4.25 1.12 25.88
N VAL A 142 -3.77 2.35 25.62
CA VAL A 142 -2.81 2.63 24.52
C VAL A 142 -1.51 1.85 24.72
N ARG A 143 -0.96 1.82 25.94
CA ARG A 143 0.28 1.05 26.23
C ARG A 143 0.07 -0.45 26.09
N THR A 144 -1.05 -0.97 26.59
CA THR A 144 -1.39 -2.39 26.44
C THR A 144 -1.53 -2.77 24.97
N ALA A 145 -2.28 -1.99 24.18
CA ALA A 145 -2.46 -2.24 22.74
C ALA A 145 -1.11 -2.22 21.99
N SER A 146 -0.23 -1.25 22.30
CA SER A 146 1.12 -1.19 21.71
C SER A 146 1.92 -2.46 22.00
N ASN A 147 1.96 -2.89 23.27
CA ASN A 147 2.71 -4.08 23.70
C ASN A 147 2.16 -5.36 23.04
N ASP A 148 0.83 -5.48 22.95
CA ASP A 148 0.17 -6.63 22.33
C ASP A 148 0.46 -6.70 20.82
N MET A 149 0.42 -5.56 20.13
CA MET A 149 0.78 -5.47 18.72
C MET A 149 2.25 -5.84 18.50
N GLU A 150 3.17 -5.33 19.31
CA GLU A 150 4.59 -5.68 19.23
C GLU A 150 4.81 -7.18 19.47
N SER A 151 4.13 -7.77 20.44
CA SER A 151 4.20 -9.20 20.73
C SER A 151 3.72 -10.06 19.56
N LYS A 152 2.61 -9.67 18.90
CA LYS A 152 2.11 -10.35 17.70
C LYS A 152 3.09 -10.27 16.55
N ILE A 153 3.74 -9.11 16.34
CA ILE A 153 4.77 -8.94 15.32
C ILE A 153 5.97 -9.84 15.63
N ASP A 154 6.41 -9.89 16.88
CA ASP A 154 7.54 -10.72 17.29
C ASP A 154 7.26 -12.22 17.13
N ALA A 155 6.03 -12.66 17.31
CA ALA A 155 5.62 -14.04 17.12
C ALA A 155 5.65 -14.54 15.66
N CYS A 156 5.59 -13.63 14.66
CA CYS A 156 5.63 -14.04 13.27
C CYS A 156 6.97 -14.69 12.90
N SER A 157 6.93 -15.82 12.20
CA SER A 157 8.11 -16.54 11.70
C SER A 157 8.39 -16.26 10.22
N THR A 158 7.42 -15.70 9.51
CA THR A 158 7.52 -15.36 8.08
C THR A 158 6.99 -13.96 7.79
N VAL A 159 7.37 -13.42 6.62
CA VAL A 159 6.83 -12.13 6.15
C VAL A 159 5.36 -12.26 5.77
N ASP A 160 4.91 -13.43 5.29
CA ASP A 160 3.50 -13.68 4.97
C ASP A 160 2.63 -13.67 6.24
N GLU A 161 3.08 -14.28 7.34
CA GLU A 161 2.41 -14.18 8.64
C GLU A 161 2.33 -12.73 9.13
N LEU A 162 3.43 -11.99 9.04
CA LEU A 162 3.47 -10.59 9.43
C LEU A 162 2.53 -9.73 8.55
N ALA A 163 2.48 -9.98 7.26
CA ALA A 163 1.57 -9.29 6.34
C ALA A 163 0.10 -9.59 6.67
N ALA A 164 -0.21 -10.84 7.05
CA ALA A 164 -1.56 -11.25 7.44
C ALA A 164 -2.11 -10.49 8.65
N LEU A 165 -1.24 -10.05 9.58
CA LEU A 165 -1.65 -9.23 10.74
C LEU A 165 -2.30 -7.90 10.33
N TYR A 166 -2.04 -7.41 9.12
CA TYR A 166 -2.51 -6.11 8.61
C TYR A 166 -3.73 -6.22 7.67
N ILE A 167 -4.22 -7.44 7.43
CA ILE A 167 -5.38 -7.66 6.56
C ILE A 167 -6.66 -7.42 7.36
N TYR A 168 -7.49 -6.47 6.88
CA TYR A 168 -8.80 -6.23 7.47
C TYR A 168 -9.81 -7.26 6.97
N THR A 169 -10.54 -7.86 7.91
CA THR A 169 -11.69 -8.73 7.65
C THR A 169 -12.82 -8.25 8.55
N ASP A 170 -13.97 -7.91 7.96
CA ASP A 170 -15.15 -7.39 8.68
C ASP A 170 -14.84 -6.19 9.61
N GLY A 171 -14.00 -5.27 9.12
CA GLY A 171 -13.63 -4.06 9.84
C GLY A 171 -12.58 -4.22 10.95
N THR A 172 -12.07 -5.44 11.15
CA THR A 172 -11.03 -5.74 12.14
C THR A 172 -9.80 -6.37 11.49
N ARG A 173 -8.64 -6.24 12.11
CA ARG A 173 -7.40 -6.90 11.70
C ARG A 173 -6.79 -7.69 12.86
N PRO A 174 -6.08 -8.80 12.59
CA PRO A 174 -5.45 -9.62 13.64
C PRO A 174 -4.44 -8.86 14.50
N LEU A 175 -3.76 -7.85 13.98
CA LEU A 175 -2.84 -7.00 14.73
C LEU A 175 -3.53 -6.33 15.93
N GLY A 176 -4.78 -5.85 15.74
CA GLY A 176 -5.53 -5.06 16.70
C GLY A 176 -5.48 -3.57 16.40
N GLU A 177 -6.22 -2.80 17.19
CA GLU A 177 -6.31 -1.34 17.07
C GLU A 177 -6.03 -0.67 18.41
N PHE A 178 -5.64 0.60 18.38
CA PHE A 178 -5.59 1.44 19.56
C PHE A 178 -7.01 1.78 20.04
N PRO A 179 -7.21 2.02 21.36
CA PRO A 179 -8.51 2.46 21.85
C PRO A 179 -8.91 3.80 21.24
N GLU A 180 -10.22 4.04 21.13
CA GLU A 180 -10.75 5.33 20.73
C GLU A 180 -10.37 6.42 21.74
N ALA A 181 -10.09 7.63 21.22
CA ALA A 181 -9.71 8.77 22.04
C ALA A 181 -10.85 9.18 23.00
N VAL A 182 -10.50 9.61 24.21
CA VAL A 182 -11.42 10.14 25.23
C VAL A 182 -11.59 11.64 25.13
#